data_a02a001335eae3823d2471aab95d1c7c
#
_entry.id   a02a001335eae3823d2471aab95d1c7c
#
_cell.length_a   1.000
_cell.length_b   1.000
_cell.length_c   1.000
_cell.angle_alpha   90.00
_cell.angle_beta   90.00
_cell.angle_gamma   90.00
#
_symmetry.space_group_name_H-M   'P 1'
#
loop_
_entity.id
_entity.type
_entity.pdbx_description
1 polymer ?
#
loop_
_entity_poly.entity_id
_entity_poly.type
_entity_poly.pdbx_seq_one_letter_code
_entity_poly.pdbx_strand_id
1 'polypeptide(L)'
;MDEKHKKRFRRSHLNDFHLNVTGEYVYDGSVFVCRSSEESLRGSKRAVWIMAAALALAVVAGGCIPAPGMQNCFYVLLPYLGEVVAAASVVWALAKLGTDWREVREYNYEKSVAVLPVRTVVTAGFAALGIVCEGIFFFTNKPADKAFFALLYVLLKLIVLLCALGVRAKIMQAEWDKIPKKDKS
;
A
#
# COMPACT_ATOMS: atom_id res chain seq x y z
N MET A 1 26.25 -16.21 0.17
CA MET A 1 26.09 -14.84 0.70
C MET A 1 25.86 -14.95 2.20
N ASP A 2 26.86 -14.57 3.00
CA ASP A 2 27.02 -14.94 4.42
C ASP A 2 25.90 -14.40 5.31
N GLU A 3 25.36 -15.23 6.18
CA GLU A 3 24.32 -14.88 7.17
C GLU A 3 24.76 -13.73 8.11
N LYS A 4 26.07 -13.58 8.34
CA LYS A 4 26.69 -12.46 9.06
C LYS A 4 26.49 -11.11 8.33
N HIS A 5 26.58 -11.08 6.99
CA HIS A 5 26.35 -9.87 6.19
C HIS A 5 24.87 -9.44 6.25
N LYS A 6 23.93 -10.40 6.23
CA LYS A 6 22.50 -10.15 6.33
C LYS A 6 22.07 -9.61 7.70
N LYS A 7 22.71 -10.09 8.79
CA LYS A 7 22.51 -9.57 10.17
C LYS A 7 23.09 -8.17 10.35
N ARG A 8 24.19 -7.84 9.69
CA ARG A 8 24.84 -6.52 9.77
C ARG A 8 23.98 -5.44 9.07
N PHE A 9 23.39 -5.76 7.92
CA PHE A 9 22.46 -4.87 7.21
C PHE A 9 21.15 -4.64 7.99
N ARG A 10 20.66 -5.66 8.71
CA ARG A 10 19.42 -5.56 9.50
C ARG A 10 19.52 -4.67 10.72
N ARG A 11 20.74 -4.37 11.21
CA ARG A 11 20.99 -3.56 12.40
C ARG A 11 21.67 -2.22 12.11
N SER A 12 21.96 -1.91 10.84
CA SER A 12 22.64 -0.66 10.46
C SER A 12 21.87 0.59 10.91
N HIS A 13 20.53 0.55 10.87
CA HIS A 13 19.68 1.64 11.34
C HIS A 13 19.75 1.89 12.86
N LEU A 14 20.24 0.94 13.66
CA LEU A 14 20.45 1.13 15.10
C LEU A 14 21.72 1.96 15.39
N ASN A 15 22.67 2.02 14.44
CA ASN A 15 23.86 2.85 14.55
C ASN A 15 23.60 4.33 14.31
N ASP A 16 22.37 4.68 13.86
CA ASP A 16 21.93 6.06 13.65
C ASP A 16 21.33 6.69 14.91
N PHE A 17 21.33 5.95 16.02
CA PHE A 17 20.93 6.45 17.32
C PHE A 17 22.14 6.64 18.22
N HIS A 18 22.25 7.78 18.89
CA HIS A 18 23.22 8.02 19.95
C HIS A 18 22.54 8.52 21.22
N LEU A 19 23.15 8.27 22.36
CA LEU A 19 22.69 8.82 23.64
C LEU A 19 23.13 10.30 23.73
N ASN A 20 22.17 11.17 24.01
CA ASN A 20 22.46 12.57 24.33
C ASN A 20 22.97 12.68 25.78
N VAL A 21 23.50 13.84 26.16
CA VAL A 21 23.98 14.14 27.50
C VAL A 21 22.89 13.92 28.59
N THR A 22 21.63 14.02 28.21
CA THR A 22 20.46 13.76 29.05
C THR A 22 20.07 12.27 29.16
N GLY A 23 20.79 11.35 28.50
CA GLY A 23 20.47 9.91 28.49
C GLY A 23 19.35 9.50 27.55
N GLU A 24 18.88 10.39 26.66
CA GLU A 24 17.86 10.10 25.66
C GLU A 24 18.49 9.64 24.33
N TYR A 25 17.82 8.67 23.65
CA TYR A 25 18.23 8.25 22.31
C TYR A 25 17.80 9.26 21.26
N VAL A 26 18.75 9.94 20.64
CA VAL A 26 18.53 10.89 19.54
C VAL A 26 18.88 10.22 18.23
N TYR A 27 18.01 10.39 17.22
CA TYR A 27 18.24 9.93 15.86
C TYR A 27 19.12 10.92 15.10
N ASP A 28 20.26 10.45 14.59
CA ASP A 28 21.26 11.26 13.86
C ASP A 28 21.44 10.76 12.41
N GLY A 29 20.51 9.91 11.95
CA GLY A 29 20.50 9.36 10.60
C GLY A 29 19.95 10.31 9.56
N SER A 30 20.05 9.93 8.27
CA SER A 30 19.46 10.69 7.17
C SER A 30 17.93 10.72 7.28
N VAL A 31 17.33 11.85 6.94
CA VAL A 31 15.88 12.06 6.93
C VAL A 31 15.43 12.51 5.54
N PHE A 32 14.23 12.09 5.17
CA PHE A 32 13.56 12.58 3.97
C PHE A 32 12.54 13.64 4.36
N VAL A 33 12.63 14.80 3.73
CA VAL A 33 11.71 15.91 3.96
C VAL A 33 10.88 16.15 2.71
N CYS A 34 9.56 16.25 2.90
CA CYS A 34 8.66 16.56 1.80
C CYS A 34 8.64 18.07 1.53
N ARG A 35 8.88 18.46 0.26
CA ARG A 35 8.88 19.87 -0.18
C ARG A 35 7.49 20.50 -0.31
N SER A 36 6.45 19.70 -0.27
CA SER A 36 5.08 20.20 -0.45
C SER A 36 4.67 21.15 0.67
N SER A 37 3.83 22.14 0.35
CA SER A 37 3.25 23.04 1.35
C SER A 37 2.44 22.27 2.39
N GLU A 38 2.33 22.78 3.61
CA GLU A 38 1.61 22.09 4.70
C GLU A 38 0.15 21.79 4.36
N GLU A 39 -0.52 22.71 3.68
CA GLU A 39 -1.92 22.50 3.26
C GLU A 39 -2.05 21.39 2.22
N SER A 40 -1.16 21.40 1.21
CA SER A 40 -1.11 20.35 0.18
C SER A 40 -0.79 18.98 0.79
N LEU A 41 0.15 18.94 1.74
CA LEU A 41 0.54 17.73 2.44
C LEU A 41 -0.60 17.16 3.29
N ARG A 42 -1.32 18.00 4.04
CA ARG A 42 -2.50 17.59 4.82
C ARG A 42 -3.62 17.06 3.91
N GLY A 43 -3.88 17.74 2.80
CA GLY A 43 -4.86 17.30 1.80
C GLY A 43 -4.50 15.96 1.19
N SER A 44 -3.25 15.80 0.73
CA SER A 44 -2.75 14.56 0.14
C SER A 44 -2.77 13.40 1.13
N LYS A 45 -2.34 13.62 2.38
CA LYS A 45 -2.40 12.64 3.45
C LYS A 45 -3.83 12.17 3.71
N ARG A 46 -4.78 13.11 3.89
CA ARG A 46 -6.19 12.78 4.12
C ARG A 46 -6.76 11.97 2.95
N ALA A 47 -6.48 12.38 1.72
CA ALA A 47 -6.94 11.69 0.52
C ALA A 47 -6.38 10.26 0.44
N VAL A 48 -5.08 10.06 0.70
CA VAL A 48 -4.44 8.73 0.70
C VAL A 48 -5.06 7.82 1.76
N TRP A 49 -5.31 8.31 2.98
CA TRP A 49 -5.94 7.51 4.02
C TRP A 49 -7.39 7.15 3.70
N ILE A 50 -8.16 8.08 3.12
CA ILE A 50 -9.55 7.82 2.66
C ILE A 50 -9.55 6.75 1.56
N MET A 51 -8.66 6.88 0.56
CA MET A 51 -8.55 5.90 -0.52
C MET A 51 -8.09 4.53 0.00
N ALA A 52 -7.16 4.48 0.95
CA ALA A 52 -6.71 3.23 1.56
C ALA A 52 -7.83 2.55 2.38
N ALA A 53 -8.62 3.33 3.12
CA ALA A 53 -9.77 2.81 3.85
C ALA A 53 -10.85 2.29 2.89
N ALA A 54 -11.17 3.04 1.83
CA ALA A 54 -12.12 2.62 0.81
C ALA A 54 -11.66 1.34 0.09
N LEU A 55 -10.36 1.24 -0.24
CA LEU A 55 -9.76 0.06 -0.82
C LEU A 55 -9.91 -1.15 0.11
N ALA A 56 -9.55 -1.01 1.38
CA ALA A 56 -9.65 -2.10 2.36
C ALA A 56 -11.10 -2.56 2.56
N LEU A 57 -12.04 -1.61 2.68
CA LEU A 57 -13.47 -1.91 2.81
C LEU A 57 -14.02 -2.60 1.56
N ALA A 58 -13.64 -2.15 0.35
CA ALA A 58 -14.09 -2.76 -0.89
C ALA A 58 -13.57 -4.19 -1.07
N VAL A 59 -12.31 -4.45 -0.66
CA VAL A 59 -11.74 -5.82 -0.66
C VAL A 59 -12.51 -6.73 0.30
N VAL A 60 -12.76 -6.29 1.54
CA VAL A 60 -13.51 -7.06 2.54
C VAL A 60 -14.95 -7.30 2.06
N ALA A 61 -15.63 -6.26 1.61
CA ALA A 61 -17.00 -6.37 1.08
C ALA A 61 -17.07 -7.33 -0.12
N GLY A 62 -16.07 -7.30 -1.01
CA GLY A 62 -15.97 -8.22 -2.15
C GLY A 62 -15.92 -9.69 -1.73
N GLY A 63 -15.29 -10.00 -0.59
CA GLY A 63 -15.28 -11.35 -0.03
C GLY A 63 -16.59 -11.79 0.64
N CYS A 64 -17.41 -10.82 1.07
CA CYS A 64 -18.69 -11.11 1.70
C CYS A 64 -19.84 -11.30 0.69
N ILE A 65 -19.65 -10.88 -0.57
CA ILE A 65 -20.68 -11.01 -1.61
C ILE A 65 -20.67 -12.42 -2.18
N PRO A 66 -21.83 -13.07 -2.33
CA PRO A 66 -21.94 -14.40 -2.97
C PRO A 66 -21.80 -14.29 -4.49
N ALA A 67 -20.67 -13.76 -4.97
CA ALA A 67 -20.37 -13.66 -6.39
C ALA A 67 -20.27 -15.08 -7.00
N PRO A 68 -20.93 -15.34 -8.12
CA PRO A 68 -21.06 -16.69 -8.66
C PRO A 68 -19.72 -17.30 -9.06
N GLY A 69 -18.79 -16.52 -9.61
CA GLY A 69 -17.46 -16.98 -9.97
C GLY A 69 -16.61 -17.32 -8.74
N MET A 70 -16.65 -16.47 -7.69
CA MET A 70 -15.88 -16.70 -6.45
C MET A 70 -16.25 -18.00 -5.74
N GLN A 71 -17.55 -18.39 -5.77
CA GLN A 71 -18.02 -19.58 -5.10
C GLN A 71 -17.74 -20.87 -5.87
N ASN A 72 -17.67 -20.79 -7.20
CA ASN A 72 -17.67 -21.97 -8.07
C ASN A 72 -16.35 -22.19 -8.82
N CYS A 73 -15.44 -21.20 -8.86
CA CYS A 73 -14.24 -21.29 -9.68
C CYS A 73 -12.97 -20.79 -9.01
N PHE A 74 -11.94 -21.63 -9.00
CA PHE A 74 -10.63 -21.32 -8.45
C PHE A 74 -9.92 -20.15 -9.19
N TYR A 75 -10.12 -20.03 -10.50
CA TYR A 75 -9.48 -18.96 -11.28
C TYR A 75 -10.04 -17.58 -10.97
N VAL A 76 -11.20 -17.47 -10.29
CA VAL A 76 -11.72 -16.21 -9.72
C VAL A 76 -11.26 -16.01 -8.28
N LEU A 77 -11.24 -17.09 -7.50
CA LEU A 77 -10.84 -17.04 -6.08
C LEU A 77 -9.35 -16.71 -5.90
N LEU A 78 -8.47 -17.24 -6.76
CA LEU A 78 -7.03 -17.06 -6.66
C LEU A 78 -6.60 -15.58 -6.80
N PRO A 79 -7.03 -14.83 -7.83
CA PRO A 79 -6.78 -13.39 -7.91
C PRO A 79 -7.32 -12.61 -6.71
N TYR A 80 -8.49 -12.98 -6.18
CA TYR A 80 -9.04 -12.35 -4.99
C TYR A 80 -8.14 -12.54 -3.75
N LEU A 81 -7.64 -13.76 -3.51
CA LEU A 81 -6.70 -14.01 -2.41
C LEU A 81 -5.40 -13.20 -2.56
N GLY A 82 -4.86 -13.13 -3.78
CA GLY A 82 -3.71 -12.29 -4.09
C GLY A 82 -3.97 -10.82 -3.82
N GLU A 83 -5.16 -10.33 -4.17
CA GLU A 83 -5.59 -8.96 -3.91
C GLU A 83 -5.70 -8.65 -2.42
N VAL A 84 -6.26 -9.56 -1.61
CA VAL A 84 -6.34 -9.41 -0.14
C VAL A 84 -4.94 -9.21 0.46
N VAL A 85 -3.98 -10.06 0.09
CA VAL A 85 -2.59 -9.96 0.56
C VAL A 85 -1.93 -8.67 0.08
N ALA A 86 -2.13 -8.31 -1.18
CA ALA A 86 -1.58 -7.08 -1.76
C ALA A 86 -2.18 -5.83 -1.08
N ALA A 87 -3.50 -5.77 -0.88
CA ALA A 87 -4.19 -4.69 -0.19
C ALA A 87 -3.72 -4.53 1.26
N ALA A 88 -3.61 -5.63 2.01
CA ALA A 88 -3.07 -5.63 3.36
C ALA A 88 -1.63 -5.08 3.39
N SER A 89 -0.82 -5.40 2.37
CA SER A 89 0.54 -4.89 2.25
C SER A 89 0.59 -3.38 2.00
N VAL A 90 -0.38 -2.80 1.26
CA VAL A 90 -0.51 -1.35 1.05
C VAL A 90 -0.87 -0.66 2.36
N VAL A 91 -1.90 -1.14 3.07
CA VAL A 91 -2.31 -0.60 4.37
C VAL A 91 -1.16 -0.66 5.37
N TRP A 92 -0.43 -1.77 5.43
CA TRP A 92 0.75 -1.93 6.29
C TRP A 92 1.86 -0.93 5.97
N ALA A 93 2.14 -0.67 4.69
CA ALA A 93 3.14 0.31 4.30
C ALA A 93 2.74 1.73 4.68
N LEU A 94 1.44 2.09 4.53
CA LEU A 94 0.90 3.38 4.96
C LEU A 94 0.94 3.52 6.49
N ALA A 95 0.63 2.47 7.24
CA ALA A 95 0.72 2.49 8.70
C ALA A 95 2.16 2.74 9.18
N LYS A 96 3.17 2.20 8.48
CA LYS A 96 4.59 2.47 8.78
C LYS A 96 5.03 3.89 8.45
N LEU A 97 4.42 4.54 7.47
CA LEU A 97 4.70 5.94 7.16
C LEU A 97 4.28 6.85 8.32
N GLY A 98 3.30 6.40 9.12
CA GLY A 98 2.87 7.08 10.33
C GLY A 98 2.07 8.35 10.06
N THR A 99 2.03 9.20 11.09
CA THR A 99 1.25 10.45 11.03
C THR A 99 2.04 11.65 10.55
N ASP A 100 3.35 11.62 10.66
CA ASP A 100 4.21 12.72 10.24
C ASP A 100 4.81 12.44 8.86
N TRP A 101 4.28 13.14 7.84
CA TRP A 101 4.73 13.04 6.46
C TRP A 101 5.70 14.16 6.07
N ARG A 102 5.98 15.07 7.00
CA ARG A 102 6.89 16.19 6.75
C ARG A 102 8.34 15.74 6.81
N GLU A 103 8.65 14.93 7.81
CA GLU A 103 9.98 14.42 8.06
C GLU A 103 9.94 12.91 8.33
N VAL A 104 10.47 12.12 7.41
CA VAL A 104 10.43 10.66 7.47
C VAL A 104 11.86 10.14 7.57
N ARG A 105 12.13 9.32 8.59
CA ARG A 105 13.43 8.65 8.75
C ARG A 105 13.71 7.73 7.56
N GLU A 106 14.96 7.65 7.12
CA GLU A 106 15.39 6.86 5.95
C GLU A 106 14.84 5.42 5.97
N TYR A 107 14.94 4.74 7.11
CA TYR A 107 14.40 3.39 7.27
C TYR A 107 12.88 3.29 7.02
N ASN A 108 12.12 4.26 7.50
CA ASN A 108 10.67 4.29 7.28
C ASN A 108 10.32 4.65 5.84
N TYR A 109 11.09 5.56 5.23
CA TYR A 109 10.92 5.94 3.84
C TYR A 109 11.10 4.74 2.91
N GLU A 110 12.20 3.98 3.06
CA GLU A 110 12.47 2.79 2.25
C GLU A 110 11.41 1.70 2.39
N LYS A 111 10.83 1.53 3.59
CA LYS A 111 9.82 0.49 3.87
C LYS A 111 8.37 0.92 3.65
N SER A 112 8.13 2.20 3.41
CA SER A 112 6.80 2.76 3.15
C SER A 112 6.76 3.43 1.78
N VAL A 113 7.26 4.66 1.66
CA VAL A 113 7.12 5.50 0.45
C VAL A 113 7.71 4.82 -0.78
N ALA A 114 8.93 4.28 -0.68
CA ALA A 114 9.62 3.66 -1.83
C ALA A 114 8.92 2.39 -2.34
N VAL A 115 8.26 1.62 -1.48
CA VAL A 115 7.60 0.36 -1.87
C VAL A 115 6.13 0.52 -2.23
N LEU A 116 5.47 1.59 -1.79
CA LEU A 116 4.04 1.85 -2.04
C LEU A 116 3.68 1.85 -3.52
N PRO A 117 4.42 2.51 -4.44
CA PRO A 117 4.09 2.52 -5.86
C PRO A 117 4.03 1.14 -6.49
N VAL A 118 4.91 0.22 -6.08
CA VAL A 118 4.92 -1.16 -6.57
C VAL A 118 3.76 -1.95 -5.98
N ARG A 119 3.51 -1.84 -4.67
CA ARG A 119 2.43 -2.56 -4.00
C ARG A 119 1.05 -2.17 -4.52
N THR A 120 0.84 -0.89 -4.79
CA THR A 120 -0.43 -0.40 -5.36
C THR A 120 -0.65 -0.90 -6.78
N VAL A 121 0.40 -1.00 -7.62
CA VAL A 121 0.29 -1.61 -8.95
C VAL A 121 -0.05 -3.09 -8.87
N VAL A 122 0.58 -3.82 -7.94
CA VAL A 122 0.27 -5.24 -7.74
C VAL A 122 -1.18 -5.42 -7.30
N THR A 123 -1.67 -4.58 -6.36
CA THR A 123 -3.08 -4.60 -5.93
C THR A 123 -4.03 -4.29 -7.09
N ALA A 124 -3.73 -3.27 -7.89
CA ALA A 124 -4.51 -2.90 -9.07
C ALA A 124 -4.52 -4.03 -10.12
N GLY A 125 -3.38 -4.70 -10.31
CA GLY A 125 -3.25 -5.86 -11.21
C GLY A 125 -4.14 -7.02 -10.80
N PHE A 126 -4.16 -7.38 -9.50
CA PHE A 126 -5.06 -8.42 -8.99
C PHE A 126 -6.53 -8.04 -9.10
N ALA A 127 -6.88 -6.77 -8.84
CA ALA A 127 -8.25 -6.28 -9.00
C ALA A 127 -8.70 -6.39 -10.48
N ALA A 128 -7.87 -5.95 -11.42
CA ALA A 128 -8.14 -6.05 -12.84
C ALA A 128 -8.28 -7.51 -13.30
N LEU A 129 -7.39 -8.39 -12.82
CA LEU A 129 -7.47 -9.83 -13.11
C LEU A 129 -8.76 -10.44 -12.55
N GLY A 130 -9.18 -10.04 -11.35
CA GLY A 130 -10.45 -10.47 -10.75
C GLY A 130 -11.67 -10.06 -11.59
N ILE A 131 -11.67 -8.85 -12.16
CA ILE A 131 -12.74 -8.39 -13.09
C ILE A 131 -12.80 -9.27 -14.32
N VAL A 132 -11.64 -9.53 -14.95
CA VAL A 132 -11.55 -10.37 -16.16
C VAL A 132 -12.02 -11.79 -15.87
N CYS A 133 -11.57 -12.39 -14.78
CA CYS A 133 -11.93 -13.75 -14.40
C CYS A 133 -13.42 -13.90 -14.09
N GLU A 134 -14.02 -12.96 -13.36
CA GLU A 134 -15.47 -12.96 -13.09
C GLU A 134 -16.26 -12.76 -14.39
N GLY A 135 -15.78 -11.87 -15.27
CA GLY A 135 -16.39 -11.68 -16.60
C GLY A 135 -16.38 -12.96 -17.44
N ILE A 136 -15.24 -13.65 -17.52
CA ILE A 136 -15.15 -14.95 -18.23
C ILE A 136 -16.13 -15.95 -17.65
N PHE A 137 -16.19 -16.05 -16.30
CA PHE A 137 -17.12 -16.95 -15.64
C PHE A 137 -18.57 -16.63 -15.99
N PHE A 138 -18.96 -15.36 -15.95
CA PHE A 138 -20.31 -14.88 -16.22
C PHE A 138 -20.74 -15.20 -17.66
N PHE A 139 -19.90 -14.91 -18.65
CA PHE A 139 -20.20 -15.17 -20.06
C PHE A 139 -20.27 -16.66 -20.41
N THR A 140 -19.47 -17.49 -19.72
CA THR A 140 -19.41 -18.92 -19.97
C THR A 140 -20.61 -19.66 -19.33
N ASN A 141 -20.95 -19.31 -18.09
CA ASN A 141 -21.96 -20.04 -17.30
C ASN A 141 -23.35 -19.39 -17.29
N LYS A 142 -23.45 -18.11 -17.70
CA LYS A 142 -24.71 -17.34 -17.80
C LYS A 142 -25.61 -17.45 -16.55
N PRO A 143 -25.13 -17.21 -15.33
CA PRO A 143 -25.93 -17.31 -14.12
C PRO A 143 -26.85 -16.07 -13.99
N ALA A 144 -27.96 -16.07 -14.73
CA ALA A 144 -28.89 -14.94 -14.84
C ALA A 144 -29.49 -14.51 -13.49
N ASP A 145 -29.76 -15.48 -12.61
CA ASP A 145 -30.26 -15.30 -11.25
C ASP A 145 -29.28 -14.57 -10.31
N LYS A 146 -27.96 -14.61 -10.60
CA LYS A 146 -26.89 -13.99 -9.80
C LYS A 146 -26.18 -12.82 -10.48
N ALA A 147 -26.73 -12.31 -11.58
CA ALA A 147 -26.15 -11.20 -12.34
C ALA A 147 -25.90 -9.94 -11.47
N PHE A 148 -26.82 -9.65 -10.54
CA PHE A 148 -26.67 -8.53 -9.60
C PHE A 148 -25.41 -8.67 -8.73
N PHE A 149 -25.13 -9.85 -8.19
CA PHE A 149 -23.94 -10.07 -7.36
C PHE A 149 -22.64 -10.02 -8.16
N ALA A 150 -22.66 -10.53 -9.40
CA ALA A 150 -21.52 -10.42 -10.30
C ALA A 150 -21.22 -8.93 -10.63
N LEU A 151 -22.25 -8.15 -10.94
CA LEU A 151 -22.08 -6.71 -11.20
C LEU A 151 -21.55 -5.97 -9.97
N LEU A 152 -22.11 -6.25 -8.80
CA LEU A 152 -21.67 -5.64 -7.54
C LEU A 152 -20.21 -5.97 -7.22
N TYR A 153 -19.80 -7.22 -7.46
CA TYR A 153 -18.39 -7.64 -7.30
C TYR A 153 -17.48 -6.86 -8.25
N VAL A 154 -17.82 -6.76 -9.52
CA VAL A 154 -17.05 -5.98 -10.50
C VAL A 154 -16.94 -4.52 -10.09
N LEU A 155 -18.03 -3.92 -9.60
CA LEU A 155 -18.03 -2.52 -9.12
C LEU A 155 -17.08 -2.33 -7.94
N LEU A 156 -17.05 -3.26 -6.98
CA LEU A 156 -16.10 -3.22 -5.86
C LEU A 156 -14.65 -3.34 -6.35
N LYS A 157 -14.38 -4.20 -7.34
CA LYS A 157 -13.04 -4.32 -7.95
C LYS A 157 -12.60 -3.05 -8.66
N LEU A 158 -13.52 -2.34 -9.32
CA LEU A 158 -13.24 -1.03 -9.91
C LEU A 158 -12.89 0.01 -8.84
N ILE A 159 -13.57 0.00 -7.70
CA ILE A 159 -13.23 0.86 -6.55
C ILE A 159 -11.81 0.55 -6.07
N VAL A 160 -11.46 -0.72 -5.87
CA VAL A 160 -10.10 -1.13 -5.45
C VAL A 160 -9.07 -0.64 -6.46
N LEU A 161 -9.30 -0.86 -7.76
CA LEU A 161 -8.41 -0.45 -8.84
C LEU A 161 -8.17 1.08 -8.82
N LEU A 162 -9.26 1.87 -8.78
CA LEU A 162 -9.18 3.34 -8.79
C LEU A 162 -8.50 3.87 -7.53
N CYS A 163 -8.82 3.32 -6.35
CA CYS A 163 -8.19 3.71 -5.10
C CYS A 163 -6.69 3.37 -5.08
N ALA A 164 -6.30 2.20 -5.56
CA ALA A 164 -4.89 1.79 -5.63
C ALA A 164 -4.09 2.72 -6.56
N LEU A 165 -4.61 3.04 -7.75
CA LEU A 165 -3.99 3.98 -8.67
C LEU A 165 -3.97 5.41 -8.13
N GLY A 166 -5.02 5.83 -7.41
CA GLY A 166 -5.10 7.13 -6.75
C GLY A 166 -4.05 7.29 -5.64
N VAL A 167 -3.87 6.26 -4.79
CA VAL A 167 -2.81 6.24 -3.77
C VAL A 167 -1.44 6.35 -4.45
N ARG A 168 -1.18 5.56 -5.50
CA ARG A 168 0.05 5.63 -6.26
C ARG A 168 0.32 7.04 -6.79
N ALA A 169 -0.66 7.65 -7.45
CA ALA A 169 -0.51 8.98 -8.03
C ALA A 169 -0.14 10.02 -6.98
N LYS A 170 -0.80 10.00 -5.81
CA LYS A 170 -0.52 10.92 -4.70
C LYS A 170 0.88 10.72 -4.11
N ILE A 171 1.32 9.49 -3.94
CA ILE A 171 2.66 9.20 -3.42
C ILE A 171 3.75 9.60 -4.41
N MET A 172 3.54 9.39 -5.72
CA MET A 172 4.50 9.76 -6.76
C MET A 172 4.56 11.27 -7.02
N GLN A 173 3.49 12.01 -6.73
CA GLN A 173 3.47 13.48 -6.82
C GLN A 173 4.21 14.17 -5.66
N ALA A 174 4.45 13.47 -4.57
CA ALA A 174 5.18 14.03 -3.43
C ALA A 174 6.70 14.07 -3.73
N GLU A 175 7.26 15.27 -3.71
CA GLU A 175 8.70 15.47 -3.88
C GLU A 175 9.41 15.32 -2.54
N TRP A 176 10.35 14.37 -2.49
CA TRP A 176 11.11 14.05 -1.27
C TRP A 176 12.58 14.40 -1.46
N ASP A 177 13.11 15.23 -0.56
CA ASP A 177 14.53 15.54 -0.50
C ASP A 177 15.21 14.76 0.61
N LYS A 178 16.33 14.15 0.30
CA LYS A 178 17.17 13.48 1.29
C LYS A 178 18.09 14.51 1.94
N ILE A 179 17.90 14.75 3.24
CA ILE A 179 18.85 15.51 4.06
C ILE A 179 19.86 14.50 4.63
N PRO A 180 21.15 14.60 4.23
CA PRO A 180 22.17 13.68 4.69
C PRO A 180 22.42 13.85 6.20
N LYS A 181 22.94 12.79 6.81
CA LYS A 181 23.46 12.79 8.18
C LYS A 181 24.41 13.97 8.37
N LYS A 182 24.25 14.74 9.45
CA LYS A 182 25.25 15.73 9.84
C LYS A 182 26.53 15.00 10.23
N ASP A 183 27.57 15.12 9.40
CA ASP A 183 28.91 14.72 9.83
C ASP A 183 29.30 15.58 11.04
N LYS A 184 29.52 14.93 12.17
CA LYS A 184 30.12 15.59 13.33
C LYS A 184 31.62 15.72 13.01
N SER A 185 32.02 16.90 12.47
CA SER A 185 33.41 17.34 12.49
C SER A 185 33.84 17.70 13.91
#